data_2daf130db7f220b5b45390e151daf831
#
_entry.id   2daf130db7f220b5b45390e151daf831
#
_cell.length_a   1.000
_cell.length_b   1.000
_cell.length_c   1.000
_cell.angle_alpha   90.00
_cell.angle_beta   90.00
_cell.angle_gamma   90.00
#
_symmetry.space_group_name_H-M   'P 1'
#
loop_
_entity.id
_entity.type
_entity.pdbx_description
1 polymer ?
#
loop_
_entity_poly.entity_id
_entity_poly.type
_entity_poly.pdbx_seq_one_letter_code
_entity_poly.pdbx_strand_id
1 'polypeptide(L)'
;MCALVVKNNSFNHKVSQSITQRNTKEEPNRKLIEMINRKFTNIFWFLWLIYSVCETSAQKKNVTFTDVTGKAGITFKYTFGDNSYKNIIESSGSGITIFDYNNDGLMDLYLMNGTYLEGISDPEGKVNRNSHNDLYKNNGNGTFTEVSKAAGIGGHQWSMAAGAIDMDNDGFQDLYVLNYGPNVFYHNNGNGTFSDITSSLRLSGPDTLNGFTKWSIGVSFWDYNLDGRLDAMVGNFLAFNPAYVSPGTPQMMPSPGEYNGQASMLYEQQPDGKFIDVTRKNNLYYPNSKCMGLTVFDYDNDGDLDIFQANDHQLNFLFRNDNGVYKEVGVESGVAANSHGIGTGSMHASIGDIDGDGLIDILVSDLDYGALYKNLGNGLFVDITDQSGVASAMEGKGSWGAQLFDFDNDGDLDIIAANGTAEELIPQYPLLLENDGKGHFKDVGKKHGAYFSTKRSGRSLAVWDFDNDGDLDIIISHLDKKGAPVLLRNDGGNNNNWLGLTLKGKNGQASSIGAKVTVTAGGKKQVRVNQWATSYLANNDPRIHFGMGHENKIELLEVNWSDGKKEVYKNIDCNRYITILEGTGIITK
;
A
#
# COMPACT_ATOMS: atom_id res chain seq x y z
N MET A 1 -9.33 9.50 -36.51
CA MET A 1 -9.88 9.60 -37.88
C MET A 1 -10.75 10.85 -37.97
N CYS A 2 -10.21 11.96 -38.37
CA CYS A 2 -10.97 13.15 -38.70
C CYS A 2 -10.41 13.70 -39.99
N ALA A 3 -11.15 13.52 -41.06
CA ALA A 3 -10.84 14.02 -42.40
C ALA A 3 -11.27 15.49 -42.48
N LEU A 4 -10.33 16.38 -42.74
CA LEU A 4 -10.62 17.75 -43.14
C LEU A 4 -10.56 17.83 -44.64
N VAL A 5 -11.74 17.99 -45.26
CA VAL A 5 -11.93 18.31 -46.69
C VAL A 5 -11.67 19.80 -46.87
N VAL A 6 -10.61 20.14 -47.58
CA VAL A 6 -10.40 21.51 -48.08
C VAL A 6 -10.93 21.59 -49.48
N LYS A 7 -11.99 22.37 -49.70
CA LYS A 7 -12.49 22.75 -51.01
C LYS A 7 -11.54 23.77 -51.63
N ASN A 8 -10.92 23.37 -52.76
CA ASN A 8 -10.35 24.28 -53.71
C ASN A 8 -11.47 24.90 -54.54
N ASN A 9 -11.48 26.21 -54.65
CA ASN A 9 -12.15 26.88 -55.79
C ASN A 9 -11.40 28.16 -56.17
N SER A 10 -10.87 28.04 -57.36
CA SER A 10 -10.83 29.05 -58.44
C SER A 10 -10.49 30.50 -58.07
N PHE A 11 -9.24 30.86 -58.32
CA PHE A 11 -8.87 32.17 -58.85
C PHE A 11 -7.60 32.01 -59.71
N ASN A 12 -7.79 31.56 -60.94
CA ASN A 12 -6.82 31.69 -62.04
C ASN A 12 -7.56 31.81 -63.31
N HIS A 13 -7.77 33.05 -63.78
CA HIS A 13 -7.78 33.45 -65.13
C HIS A 13 -8.03 34.97 -65.24
N LYS A 14 -6.94 35.71 -65.32
CA LYS A 14 -6.81 36.99 -66.04
C LYS A 14 -5.60 37.74 -65.45
N VAL A 15 -4.45 37.47 -65.92
CA VAL A 15 -3.32 38.40 -66.13
C VAL A 15 -2.25 37.62 -66.89
N SER A 16 -2.48 37.39 -68.15
CA SER A 16 -1.43 37.09 -69.12
C SER A 16 -1.80 37.71 -70.46
N GLN A 17 -1.56 39.00 -70.55
CA GLN A 17 -1.34 39.70 -71.81
C GLN A 17 -1.03 41.17 -71.45
N SER A 18 0.19 41.48 -71.36
CA SER A 18 0.87 42.76 -71.66
C SER A 18 2.12 42.84 -70.80
N ILE A 19 3.21 42.49 -71.33
CA ILE A 19 4.56 43.08 -71.19
C ILE A 19 5.50 42.18 -72.04
N THR A 20 5.40 42.37 -73.38
CA THR A 20 6.53 42.11 -74.24
C THR A 20 7.06 43.46 -74.68
N GLN A 21 8.26 43.77 -74.38
CA GLN A 21 9.18 44.84 -74.72
C GLN A 21 9.59 45.75 -73.57
N ARG A 22 10.73 45.43 -73.00
CA ARG A 22 11.89 46.33 -72.97
C ARG A 22 13.08 45.60 -72.43
N ASN A 23 14.05 45.49 -73.23
CA ASN A 23 15.35 44.92 -73.04
C ASN A 23 16.25 45.69 -72.07
N THR A 24 17.19 44.94 -71.53
CA THR A 24 18.56 45.30 -71.22
C THR A 24 18.79 46.16 -69.97
N LYS A 25 19.32 45.50 -68.94
CA LYS A 25 20.27 45.89 -67.90
C LYS A 25 19.76 45.46 -66.54
N GLU A 26 20.07 44.22 -66.14
CA GLU A 26 20.03 43.84 -64.74
C GLU A 26 20.62 42.43 -64.50
N GLU A 27 21.85 42.15 -64.90
CA GLU A 27 22.56 40.94 -64.52
C GLU A 27 23.17 40.92 -63.10
N PRO A 28 23.40 42.03 -62.38
CA PRO A 28 23.96 41.91 -61.03
C PRO A 28 22.94 41.52 -59.94
N ASN A 29 21.64 41.78 -60.11
CA ASN A 29 20.65 41.51 -59.08
C ASN A 29 20.21 40.05 -59.01
N ARG A 30 20.31 39.30 -60.07
CA ARG A 30 19.89 37.88 -60.10
C ARG A 30 20.87 37.00 -59.28
N LYS A 31 22.16 37.22 -59.35
CA LYS A 31 23.16 36.53 -58.56
C LYS A 31 23.07 36.88 -57.04
N LEU A 32 22.70 38.11 -56.71
CA LEU A 32 22.50 38.52 -55.35
C LEU A 32 21.24 37.89 -54.73
N ILE A 33 20.16 37.81 -55.47
CA ILE A 33 18.90 37.14 -55.06
C ILE A 33 19.10 35.62 -54.89
N GLU A 34 19.81 34.97 -55.82
CA GLU A 34 20.16 33.55 -55.70
C GLU A 34 21.11 33.28 -54.52
N MET A 35 22.03 34.16 -54.22
CA MET A 35 22.94 34.05 -53.07
C MET A 35 22.22 34.29 -51.75
N ILE A 36 21.26 35.22 -51.72
CA ILE A 36 20.42 35.48 -50.55
C ILE A 36 19.48 34.30 -50.32
N ASN A 37 18.82 33.79 -51.35
CA ASN A 37 17.95 32.63 -51.24
C ASN A 37 18.73 31.35 -50.82
N ARG A 38 19.94 31.12 -51.30
CA ARG A 38 20.80 30.01 -50.83
C ARG A 38 21.20 30.17 -49.36
N LYS A 39 21.49 31.41 -48.91
CA LYS A 39 21.78 31.65 -47.47
C LYS A 39 20.56 31.43 -46.59
N PHE A 40 19.36 31.90 -47.01
CA PHE A 40 18.11 31.68 -46.30
C PHE A 40 17.72 30.22 -46.27
N THR A 41 17.87 29.47 -47.37
CA THR A 41 17.60 28.04 -47.42
C THR A 41 18.56 27.28 -46.48
N ASN A 42 19.84 27.62 -46.48
CA ASN A 42 20.83 26.98 -45.57
C ASN A 42 20.56 27.32 -44.10
N ILE A 43 20.14 28.54 -43.78
CA ILE A 43 19.76 28.94 -42.40
C ILE A 43 18.47 28.21 -41.98
N PHE A 44 17.51 28.05 -42.90
CA PHE A 44 16.27 27.29 -42.62
C PHE A 44 16.55 25.80 -42.40
N TRP A 45 17.43 25.18 -43.20
CA TRP A 45 17.89 23.81 -42.99
C TRP A 45 18.70 23.65 -41.72
N PHE A 46 19.51 24.63 -41.33
CA PHE A 46 20.28 24.61 -40.10
C PHE A 46 19.38 24.81 -38.87
N LEU A 47 18.40 25.69 -38.95
CA LEU A 47 17.37 25.84 -37.91
C LEU A 47 16.45 24.63 -37.82
N TRP A 48 16.12 23.98 -38.93
CA TRP A 48 15.34 22.75 -38.95
C TRP A 48 16.14 21.56 -38.40
N LEU A 49 17.45 21.47 -38.67
CA LEU A 49 18.36 20.51 -38.07
C LEU A 49 18.55 20.74 -36.55
N ILE A 50 18.65 21.99 -36.11
CA ILE A 50 18.70 22.34 -34.69
C ILE A 50 17.36 22.02 -34.02
N TYR A 51 16.25 22.28 -34.68
CA TYR A 51 14.93 21.92 -34.17
C TYR A 51 14.73 20.39 -34.12
N SER A 52 15.18 19.65 -35.13
CA SER A 52 15.13 18.18 -35.11
C SER A 52 16.16 17.51 -34.19
N VAL A 53 17.22 18.20 -33.79
CA VAL A 53 18.19 17.71 -32.80
C VAL A 53 17.75 18.07 -31.36
N CYS A 54 16.87 19.10 -31.19
CA CYS A 54 16.28 19.43 -29.90
C CYS A 54 15.05 18.59 -29.53
N GLU A 55 14.51 17.81 -30.45
CA GLU A 55 13.45 16.82 -30.20
C GLU A 55 13.98 15.38 -30.08
N THR A 56 15.20 15.15 -29.66
CA THR A 56 15.47 13.96 -28.86
C THR A 56 14.97 14.27 -27.45
N SER A 57 13.66 14.45 -27.27
CA SER A 57 13.03 14.11 -26.02
C SER A 57 13.51 12.69 -25.73
N ALA A 58 14.27 12.50 -24.68
CA ALA A 58 14.51 11.18 -24.16
C ALA A 58 13.12 10.54 -24.07
N GLN A 59 12.86 9.50 -24.84
CA GLN A 59 11.57 8.84 -24.88
C GLN A 59 11.36 8.38 -23.45
N LYS A 60 10.42 9.01 -22.71
CA LYS A 60 10.15 8.74 -21.32
C LYS A 60 9.97 7.22 -21.23
N LYS A 61 10.84 6.54 -20.51
CA LYS A 61 10.78 5.09 -20.40
C LYS A 61 9.44 4.78 -19.73
N ASN A 62 8.59 4.03 -20.40
CA ASN A 62 7.32 3.65 -19.81
C ASN A 62 7.61 2.86 -18.52
N VAL A 63 6.91 3.16 -17.46
CA VAL A 63 6.95 2.36 -16.23
C VAL A 63 6.67 0.90 -16.56
N THR A 64 7.49 0.00 -16.04
CA THR A 64 7.32 -1.45 -16.26
C THR A 64 7.72 -2.19 -14.99
N PHE A 65 6.85 -3.07 -14.52
CA PHE A 65 7.14 -3.96 -13.39
C PHE A 65 7.78 -5.25 -13.87
N THR A 66 8.98 -5.51 -13.38
CA THR A 66 9.79 -6.70 -13.72
C THR A 66 9.84 -7.66 -12.54
N ASP A 67 9.46 -8.93 -12.74
CA ASP A 67 9.64 -9.99 -11.73
C ASP A 67 11.15 -10.26 -11.54
N VAL A 68 11.66 -9.87 -10.38
CA VAL A 68 13.06 -10.05 -9.98
C VAL A 68 13.24 -11.09 -8.88
N THR A 69 12.18 -11.77 -8.44
CA THR A 69 12.17 -12.70 -7.30
C THR A 69 13.35 -13.67 -7.29
N GLY A 70 13.56 -14.36 -8.40
CA GLY A 70 14.65 -15.34 -8.51
C GLY A 70 16.04 -14.71 -8.49
N LYS A 71 16.20 -13.51 -9.07
CA LYS A 71 17.45 -12.75 -9.06
C LYS A 71 17.73 -12.16 -7.69
N ALA A 72 16.67 -11.76 -7.00
CA ALA A 72 16.73 -11.23 -5.64
C ALA A 72 17.09 -12.29 -4.58
N GLY A 73 17.04 -13.58 -4.93
CA GLY A 73 17.40 -14.67 -4.01
C GLY A 73 16.30 -15.00 -3.00
N ILE A 74 15.04 -14.58 -3.24
CA ILE A 74 13.90 -14.91 -2.40
C ILE A 74 13.45 -16.33 -2.74
N THR A 75 13.64 -17.27 -1.79
CA THR A 75 13.36 -18.70 -1.96
C THR A 75 12.20 -19.20 -1.10
N PHE A 76 11.55 -18.30 -0.37
CA PHE A 76 10.41 -18.59 0.49
C PHE A 76 9.30 -19.33 -0.24
N LYS A 77 8.68 -20.27 0.49
CA LYS A 77 7.48 -20.97 0.02
C LYS A 77 6.45 -20.99 1.13
N TYR A 78 5.33 -20.37 0.88
CA TYR A 78 4.20 -20.45 1.77
C TYR A 78 3.62 -21.85 1.77
N THR A 79 3.26 -22.37 2.95
CA THR A 79 2.46 -23.58 3.12
C THR A 79 1.19 -23.25 3.90
N PHE A 80 0.11 -23.95 3.63
CA PHE A 80 -1.12 -23.88 4.41
C PHE A 80 -1.36 -25.16 5.23
N GLY A 81 -0.27 -25.71 5.78
CA GLY A 81 -0.30 -26.82 6.73
C GLY A 81 -0.31 -28.20 6.10
N ASP A 82 -0.98 -28.41 4.98
CA ASP A 82 -1.02 -29.67 4.24
C ASP A 82 -1.10 -29.45 2.72
N ASN A 83 -1.58 -30.45 1.96
CA ASN A 83 -1.70 -30.38 0.51
C ASN A 83 -3.16 -30.30 0.04
N SER A 84 -4.12 -30.31 0.96
CA SER A 84 -5.53 -30.14 0.67
C SER A 84 -5.96 -28.70 0.95
N TYR A 85 -7.14 -28.32 0.56
CA TYR A 85 -7.70 -26.99 0.77
C TYR A 85 -9.13 -27.16 1.23
N LYS A 86 -9.29 -27.47 2.52
CA LYS A 86 -10.57 -27.89 3.12
C LYS A 86 -11.05 -26.97 4.24
N ASN A 87 -10.12 -26.27 4.87
CA ASN A 87 -10.39 -25.46 6.05
C ASN A 87 -10.21 -23.99 5.75
N ILE A 88 -11.09 -23.15 6.31
CA ILE A 88 -11.01 -21.69 6.08
C ILE A 88 -9.69 -21.07 6.55
N ILE A 89 -9.00 -21.66 7.51
CA ILE A 89 -7.68 -21.20 7.94
C ILE A 89 -6.65 -21.31 6.80
N GLU A 90 -6.82 -22.25 5.88
CA GLU A 90 -5.94 -22.47 4.73
C GLU A 90 -6.14 -21.42 3.63
N SER A 91 -7.28 -20.72 3.63
CA SER A 91 -7.58 -19.67 2.66
C SER A 91 -6.95 -18.33 2.99
N SER A 92 -6.47 -18.14 4.21
CA SER A 92 -5.89 -16.90 4.72
C SER A 92 -4.43 -17.08 5.13
N GLY A 93 -3.73 -16.00 5.43
CA GLY A 93 -2.31 -16.02 5.82
C GLY A 93 -1.39 -15.50 4.72
N SER A 94 -0.13 -15.91 4.76
CA SER A 94 0.95 -15.43 3.88
C SER A 94 1.26 -13.93 4.00
N GLY A 95 1.23 -13.41 5.22
CA GLY A 95 1.49 -11.99 5.50
C GLY A 95 2.91 -11.54 5.13
N ILE A 96 3.06 -10.23 4.98
CA ILE A 96 4.31 -9.56 4.56
C ILE A 96 4.57 -8.38 5.49
N THR A 97 5.80 -8.23 5.97
CA THR A 97 6.21 -7.05 6.76
C THR A 97 7.52 -6.49 6.21
N ILE A 98 7.51 -5.19 5.93
CA ILE A 98 8.66 -4.42 5.46
C ILE A 98 9.17 -3.56 6.62
N PHE A 99 10.46 -3.66 6.95
CA PHE A 99 11.08 -2.86 8.01
C PHE A 99 12.61 -2.92 7.91
N ASP A 100 13.30 -1.98 8.53
CA ASP A 100 14.77 -1.95 8.62
C ASP A 100 15.18 -2.55 9.98
N TYR A 101 15.41 -3.90 10.01
CA TYR A 101 15.66 -4.58 11.28
C TYR A 101 17.03 -4.31 11.88
N ASN A 102 17.98 -3.84 11.08
CA ASN A 102 19.38 -3.66 11.50
C ASN A 102 19.87 -2.21 11.42
N ASN A 103 18.97 -1.27 11.13
CA ASN A 103 19.23 0.18 11.01
C ASN A 103 20.33 0.53 9.97
N ASP A 104 20.45 -0.26 8.88
CA ASP A 104 21.40 0.04 7.81
C ASP A 104 20.82 0.98 6.72
N GLY A 105 19.55 1.35 6.82
CA GLY A 105 18.83 2.23 5.89
C GLY A 105 18.25 1.52 4.68
N LEU A 106 18.35 0.18 4.64
CA LEU A 106 17.72 -0.67 3.63
C LEU A 106 16.51 -1.36 4.24
N MET A 107 15.41 -1.39 3.52
CA MET A 107 14.23 -2.10 4.00
C MET A 107 14.38 -3.60 3.80
N ASP A 108 14.17 -4.35 4.85
CA ASP A 108 14.22 -5.81 4.92
C ASP A 108 12.81 -6.41 4.79
N LEU A 109 12.73 -7.71 4.59
CA LEU A 109 11.49 -8.41 4.29
C LEU A 109 11.26 -9.56 5.27
N TYR A 110 10.11 -9.57 5.96
CA TYR A 110 9.67 -10.69 6.79
C TYR A 110 8.40 -11.32 6.20
N LEU A 111 8.45 -12.63 5.97
CA LEU A 111 7.38 -13.41 5.35
C LEU A 111 6.82 -14.43 6.33
N MET A 112 5.51 -14.36 6.59
CA MET A 112 4.81 -15.25 7.51
C MET A 112 4.40 -16.55 6.80
N ASN A 113 4.46 -17.66 7.55
CA ASN A 113 4.16 -19.00 7.03
C ASN A 113 3.07 -19.71 7.83
N GLY A 114 2.35 -20.61 7.16
CA GLY A 114 1.53 -21.61 7.80
C GLY A 114 2.36 -22.81 8.25
N THR A 115 1.79 -23.63 9.10
CA THR A 115 2.39 -24.86 9.61
C THR A 115 1.35 -25.96 9.76
N TYR A 116 1.77 -27.19 9.98
CA TYR A 116 0.86 -28.28 10.30
C TYR A 116 0.21 -28.07 11.67
N LEU A 117 -1.12 -28.17 11.72
CA LEU A 117 -1.93 -28.12 12.94
C LEU A 117 -2.54 -29.49 13.24
N GLU A 118 -2.20 -30.04 14.42
CA GLU A 118 -2.73 -31.33 14.86
C GLU A 118 -4.27 -31.24 15.03
N GLY A 119 -5.00 -32.17 14.43
CA GLY A 119 -6.47 -32.23 14.46
C GLY A 119 -7.19 -31.28 13.48
N ILE A 120 -6.43 -30.49 12.68
CA ILE A 120 -6.94 -29.59 11.65
C ILE A 120 -6.37 -30.00 10.29
N SER A 121 -5.05 -30.00 10.16
CA SER A 121 -4.37 -30.35 8.91
C SER A 121 -4.45 -31.85 8.62
N ASP A 122 -4.52 -32.21 7.35
CA ASP A 122 -4.49 -33.62 6.92
C ASP A 122 -3.16 -34.31 7.32
N PRO A 123 -3.16 -35.60 7.66
CA PRO A 123 -1.99 -36.30 8.19
C PRO A 123 -0.73 -36.26 7.32
N GLU A 124 -0.87 -36.16 6.01
CA GLU A 124 0.23 -36.02 5.05
C GLU A 124 0.94 -34.66 5.17
N GLY A 125 0.28 -33.65 5.72
CA GLY A 125 0.84 -32.33 5.99
C GLY A 125 1.88 -32.30 7.10
N LYS A 126 2.10 -33.43 7.82
CA LYS A 126 3.12 -33.53 8.89
C LYS A 126 4.53 -33.15 8.46
N VAL A 127 4.83 -33.20 7.17
CA VAL A 127 6.10 -32.73 6.59
C VAL A 127 6.31 -31.21 6.80
N ASN A 128 5.23 -30.46 6.97
CA ASN A 128 5.23 -29.01 7.18
C ASN A 128 5.29 -28.58 8.65
N ARG A 129 5.49 -29.52 9.61
CA ARG A 129 5.58 -29.19 11.05
C ARG A 129 6.71 -28.23 11.41
N ASN A 130 7.74 -28.18 10.58
CA ASN A 130 8.92 -27.34 10.79
C ASN A 130 8.94 -26.15 9.83
N SER A 131 7.82 -25.82 9.18
CA SER A 131 7.71 -24.58 8.43
C SER A 131 7.88 -23.39 9.40
N HIS A 132 8.53 -22.36 8.94
CA HIS A 132 8.85 -21.19 9.74
C HIS A 132 8.66 -19.92 8.93
N ASN A 133 8.59 -18.82 9.62
CA ASN A 133 8.63 -17.49 9.00
C ASN A 133 10.05 -17.18 8.57
N ASP A 134 10.21 -16.41 7.48
CA ASP A 134 11.53 -16.07 6.94
C ASP A 134 11.80 -14.56 7.03
N LEU A 135 12.94 -14.20 7.61
CA LEU A 135 13.52 -12.87 7.53
C LEU A 135 14.58 -12.81 6.43
N TYR A 136 14.40 -11.94 5.48
CA TYR A 136 15.32 -11.66 4.39
C TYR A 136 15.99 -10.31 4.59
N LYS A 137 17.30 -10.33 4.87
CA LYS A 137 18.12 -9.12 4.91
C LYS A 137 18.35 -8.58 3.50
N ASN A 138 18.09 -7.31 3.28
CA ASN A 138 18.44 -6.60 2.05
C ASN A 138 19.97 -6.35 1.99
N ASN A 139 20.62 -6.74 0.90
CA ASN A 139 22.07 -6.57 0.73
C ASN A 139 22.46 -5.24 0.04
N GLY A 140 21.48 -4.38 -0.33
CA GLY A 140 21.70 -3.09 -1.00
C GLY A 140 22.15 -3.18 -2.47
N ASN A 141 22.08 -4.36 -3.06
CA ASN A 141 22.49 -4.62 -4.46
C ASN A 141 21.39 -5.31 -5.27
N GLY A 142 20.13 -5.20 -4.82
CA GLY A 142 18.97 -5.86 -5.43
C GLY A 142 18.84 -7.34 -5.07
N THR A 143 19.60 -7.84 -4.07
CA THR A 143 19.51 -9.22 -3.57
C THR A 143 19.24 -9.26 -2.08
N PHE A 144 18.74 -10.40 -1.61
CA PHE A 144 18.42 -10.65 -0.21
C PHE A 144 19.12 -11.91 0.30
N THR A 145 19.35 -11.95 1.61
CA THR A 145 19.90 -13.11 2.31
C THR A 145 18.95 -13.56 3.41
N GLU A 146 18.52 -14.82 3.41
CA GLU A 146 17.70 -15.38 4.49
C GLU A 146 18.53 -15.46 5.78
N VAL A 147 18.03 -14.87 6.87
CA VAL A 147 18.76 -14.73 8.15
C VAL A 147 17.93 -15.12 9.38
N SER A 148 16.72 -15.69 9.24
CA SER A 148 15.77 -15.98 10.33
C SER A 148 16.40 -16.76 11.49
N LYS A 149 17.17 -17.79 11.15
CA LYS A 149 17.86 -18.62 12.16
C LYS A 149 18.93 -17.84 12.91
N ALA A 150 19.69 -17.01 12.19
CA ALA A 150 20.73 -16.18 12.82
C ALA A 150 20.11 -15.07 13.67
N ALA A 151 19.01 -14.51 13.22
CA ALA A 151 18.25 -13.47 13.92
C ALA A 151 17.41 -14.03 15.11
N GLY A 152 17.15 -15.34 15.15
CA GLY A 152 16.37 -15.95 16.24
C GLY A 152 14.85 -15.75 16.15
N ILE A 153 14.29 -15.54 14.91
CA ILE A 153 12.88 -15.14 14.74
C ILE A 153 12.05 -16.04 13.82
N GLY A 154 12.53 -17.25 13.57
CA GLY A 154 11.90 -18.16 12.61
C GLY A 154 10.57 -18.79 13.04
N GLY A 155 9.99 -18.55 14.20
CA GLY A 155 8.71 -19.11 14.73
C GLY A 155 8.09 -20.32 13.98
N HIS A 156 7.40 -21.19 14.68
CA HIS A 156 6.76 -22.38 14.08
C HIS A 156 5.24 -22.41 14.27
N GLN A 157 4.64 -21.27 14.64
CA GLN A 157 3.20 -21.10 14.74
C GLN A 157 2.61 -20.90 13.34
N TRP A 158 1.30 -21.04 13.21
CA TRP A 158 0.61 -20.56 12.03
C TRP A 158 0.49 -19.03 12.12
N SER A 159 1.42 -18.35 11.48
CA SER A 159 1.50 -16.90 11.53
C SER A 159 0.68 -16.27 10.41
N MET A 160 -0.07 -15.22 10.73
CA MET A 160 -0.94 -14.51 9.81
C MET A 160 -0.31 -13.20 9.34
N ALA A 161 0.00 -12.31 10.25
CA ALA A 161 0.56 -10.98 10.00
C ALA A 161 1.62 -10.66 11.04
N ALA A 162 2.38 -9.59 10.82
CA ALA A 162 3.24 -9.01 11.85
C ALA A 162 3.29 -7.49 11.71
N GLY A 163 3.37 -6.80 12.85
CA GLY A 163 3.62 -5.37 12.92
C GLY A 163 5.05 -5.10 13.37
N ALA A 164 5.77 -4.26 12.64
CA ALA A 164 7.10 -3.79 13.04
C ALA A 164 6.98 -2.41 13.70
N ILE A 165 7.58 -2.22 14.87
CA ILE A 165 7.44 -1.03 15.70
C ILE A 165 8.62 -0.91 16.67
N ASP A 166 9.14 0.28 16.88
CA ASP A 166 10.09 0.59 17.97
C ASP A 166 9.29 0.86 19.24
N MET A 167 9.03 -0.22 20.01
CA MET A 167 8.09 -0.18 21.14
C MET A 167 8.67 0.47 22.40
N ASP A 168 9.97 0.36 22.60
CA ASP A 168 10.66 0.87 23.80
C ASP A 168 11.54 2.10 23.51
N ASN A 169 11.49 2.59 22.26
CA ASN A 169 12.19 3.77 21.76
C ASN A 169 13.73 3.67 21.86
N ASP A 170 14.27 2.47 21.67
CA ASP A 170 15.72 2.24 21.62
C ASP A 170 16.32 2.53 20.22
N GLY A 171 15.47 2.80 19.23
CA GLY A 171 15.82 3.12 17.85
C GLY A 171 15.85 1.93 16.92
N PHE A 172 15.55 0.72 17.39
CA PHE A 172 15.42 -0.49 16.59
C PHE A 172 13.96 -0.96 16.55
N GLN A 173 13.52 -1.40 15.38
CA GLN A 173 12.14 -1.88 15.24
C GLN A 173 12.02 -3.31 15.80
N ASP A 174 11.11 -3.49 16.76
CA ASP A 174 10.65 -4.77 17.26
C ASP A 174 9.63 -5.41 16.30
N LEU A 175 9.26 -6.67 16.55
CA LEU A 175 8.31 -7.38 15.70
C LEU A 175 7.24 -8.08 16.52
N TYR A 176 5.97 -7.73 16.31
CA TYR A 176 4.83 -8.41 16.92
C TYR A 176 4.13 -9.31 15.90
N VAL A 177 4.31 -10.63 16.06
CA VAL A 177 3.80 -11.66 15.15
C VAL A 177 2.46 -12.18 15.65
N LEU A 178 1.45 -12.10 14.79
CA LEU A 178 0.08 -12.54 15.04
C LEU A 178 -0.15 -13.94 14.51
N ASN A 179 -0.79 -14.77 15.33
CA ASN A 179 -0.92 -16.18 15.06
C ASN A 179 -2.36 -16.70 15.21
N TYR A 180 -2.62 -17.82 14.62
CA TYR A 180 -3.65 -18.71 15.10
C TYR A 180 -3.14 -19.38 16.37
N GLY A 181 -3.61 -18.91 17.54
CA GLY A 181 -3.08 -19.21 18.86
C GLY A 181 -2.36 -18.00 19.51
N PRO A 182 -1.42 -18.23 20.43
CA PRO A 182 -0.69 -17.14 21.09
C PRO A 182 0.13 -16.29 20.11
N ASN A 183 0.04 -14.96 20.24
CA ASN A 183 0.91 -14.04 19.51
C ASN A 183 2.30 -14.00 20.14
N VAL A 184 3.31 -13.56 19.38
CA VAL A 184 4.70 -13.49 19.86
C VAL A 184 5.27 -12.10 19.61
N PHE A 185 5.83 -11.48 20.65
CA PHE A 185 6.52 -10.21 20.55
C PHE A 185 8.03 -10.42 20.67
N TYR A 186 8.73 -10.12 19.59
CA TYR A 186 10.19 -10.18 19.49
C TYR A 186 10.79 -8.80 19.66
N HIS A 187 11.54 -8.60 20.74
CA HIS A 187 12.35 -7.40 20.95
C HIS A 187 13.64 -7.49 20.13
N ASN A 188 13.96 -6.42 19.42
CA ASN A 188 15.18 -6.29 18.63
C ASN A 188 16.36 -5.90 19.54
N ASN A 189 17.36 -6.76 19.66
CA ASN A 189 18.50 -6.52 20.57
C ASN A 189 19.53 -5.50 20.03
N GLY A 190 19.28 -4.85 18.88
CA GLY A 190 20.19 -3.88 18.26
C GLY A 190 21.49 -4.46 17.66
N ASN A 191 21.61 -5.78 17.63
CA ASN A 191 22.81 -6.50 17.16
C ASN A 191 22.50 -7.49 16.02
N GLY A 192 21.33 -7.36 15.38
CA GLY A 192 20.84 -8.24 14.32
C GLY A 192 20.16 -9.50 14.84
N THR A 193 19.87 -9.59 16.15
CA THR A 193 19.12 -10.71 16.75
C THR A 193 17.91 -10.21 17.52
N PHE A 194 16.97 -11.12 17.79
CA PHE A 194 15.75 -10.84 18.52
C PHE A 194 15.60 -11.73 19.74
N SER A 195 14.85 -11.26 20.74
CA SER A 195 14.48 -12.00 21.95
C SER A 195 12.98 -12.03 22.11
N ASP A 196 12.39 -13.21 22.34
CA ASP A 196 10.98 -13.33 22.70
C ASP A 196 10.74 -12.78 24.11
N ILE A 197 10.03 -11.65 24.20
CA ILE A 197 9.67 -10.99 25.46
C ILE A 197 8.15 -10.96 25.68
N THR A 198 7.39 -11.74 24.93
CA THR A 198 5.93 -11.77 24.94
C THR A 198 5.33 -11.86 26.34
N SER A 199 5.84 -12.80 27.14
CA SER A 199 5.35 -13.04 28.50
C SER A 199 5.63 -11.85 29.44
N SER A 200 6.77 -11.18 29.29
CA SER A 200 7.13 -10.00 30.10
C SER A 200 6.23 -8.81 29.78
N LEU A 201 5.85 -8.63 28.51
CA LEU A 201 4.94 -7.57 28.06
C LEU A 201 3.45 -7.91 28.28
N ARG A 202 3.08 -9.17 28.47
CA ARG A 202 1.68 -9.67 28.53
C ARG A 202 0.90 -9.47 27.22
N LEU A 203 1.56 -9.64 26.08
CA LEU A 203 1.00 -9.44 24.75
C LEU A 203 0.65 -10.75 24.00
N SER A 204 0.72 -11.93 24.64
CA SER A 204 0.28 -13.17 23.98
C SER A 204 -1.19 -13.16 23.57
N GLY A 205 -2.01 -12.34 24.24
CA GLY A 205 -3.45 -12.42 24.22
C GLY A 205 -3.99 -13.67 24.93
N PRO A 206 -5.30 -13.87 25.02
CA PRO A 206 -5.89 -15.09 25.56
C PRO A 206 -5.67 -16.27 24.60
N ASP A 207 -5.62 -17.49 25.14
CA ASP A 207 -5.49 -18.71 24.31
C ASP A 207 -6.74 -18.96 23.44
N THR A 208 -7.90 -18.58 23.97
CA THR A 208 -9.20 -18.78 23.29
C THR A 208 -10.08 -17.54 23.38
N LEU A 209 -10.87 -17.33 22.33
CA LEU A 209 -11.96 -16.35 22.28
C LEU A 209 -13.23 -17.04 21.78
N ASN A 210 -14.37 -16.78 22.41
CA ASN A 210 -15.65 -17.43 22.09
C ASN A 210 -15.58 -18.97 22.08
N GLY A 211 -14.74 -19.55 22.96
CA GLY A 211 -14.60 -21.01 23.13
C GLY A 211 -13.71 -21.70 22.09
N PHE A 212 -13.08 -20.97 21.18
CA PHE A 212 -12.17 -21.49 20.16
C PHE A 212 -10.81 -20.82 20.22
N THR A 213 -9.81 -21.46 19.63
CA THR A 213 -8.45 -20.89 19.52
C THR A 213 -8.53 -19.47 18.99
N LYS A 214 -7.83 -18.54 19.64
CA LYS A 214 -7.74 -17.16 19.17
C LYS A 214 -7.09 -17.10 17.78
N TRP A 215 -7.70 -16.31 16.90
CA TRP A 215 -7.21 -16.12 15.55
C TRP A 215 -6.94 -14.66 15.29
N SER A 216 -5.71 -14.21 15.57
CA SER A 216 -5.28 -12.83 15.35
C SER A 216 -4.83 -12.63 13.90
N ILE A 217 -5.25 -11.51 13.27
CA ILE A 217 -5.07 -11.31 11.85
C ILE A 217 -4.57 -9.91 11.46
N GLY A 218 -4.70 -8.91 12.31
CA GLY A 218 -4.24 -7.55 12.06
C GLY A 218 -3.79 -6.85 13.33
N VAL A 219 -2.84 -5.93 13.22
CA VAL A 219 -2.40 -5.09 14.33
C VAL A 219 -2.15 -3.67 13.83
N SER A 220 -2.59 -2.70 14.65
CA SER A 220 -2.18 -1.31 14.53
C SER A 220 -1.66 -0.81 15.86
N PHE A 221 -0.64 0.06 15.79
CA PHE A 221 -0.02 0.69 16.95
C PHE A 221 -0.24 2.19 16.87
N TRP A 222 -0.54 2.83 17.98
CA TRP A 222 -0.59 4.29 18.13
C TRP A 222 -0.75 4.64 19.60
N ASP A 223 -0.59 5.90 19.95
CA ASP A 223 -0.87 6.43 21.28
C ASP A 223 -2.33 6.91 21.31
N TYR A 224 -3.27 6.03 21.78
CA TYR A 224 -4.70 6.31 21.67
C TYR A 224 -5.20 7.34 22.69
N ASN A 225 -4.45 7.53 23.77
CA ASN A 225 -4.83 8.37 24.91
C ASN A 225 -3.89 9.57 25.10
N LEU A 226 -2.93 9.76 24.18
CA LEU A 226 -1.93 10.83 24.16
C LEU A 226 -1.05 10.89 25.42
N ASP A 227 -0.71 9.72 25.99
CA ASP A 227 0.14 9.62 27.17
C ASP A 227 1.64 9.45 26.85
N GLY A 228 1.98 9.43 25.57
CA GLY A 228 3.34 9.35 25.03
C GLY A 228 3.89 7.92 24.91
N ARG A 229 3.04 6.91 25.10
CA ARG A 229 3.38 5.49 24.92
C ARG A 229 2.56 4.89 23.78
N LEU A 230 3.16 3.93 23.09
CA LEU A 230 2.47 3.20 22.04
C LEU A 230 1.57 2.12 22.62
N ASP A 231 0.33 2.13 22.18
CA ASP A 231 -0.65 1.10 22.46
C ASP A 231 -0.79 0.16 21.27
N ALA A 232 -1.50 -0.95 21.43
CA ALA A 232 -1.69 -1.93 20.35
C ALA A 232 -3.14 -2.38 20.28
N MET A 233 -3.73 -2.33 19.09
CA MET A 233 -5.00 -3.00 18.81
C MET A 233 -4.77 -4.21 17.94
N VAL A 234 -5.25 -5.38 18.41
CA VAL A 234 -5.16 -6.66 17.72
C VAL A 234 -6.54 -7.03 17.20
N GLY A 235 -6.67 -7.16 15.89
CA GLY A 235 -7.85 -7.66 15.22
C GLY A 235 -7.91 -9.18 15.27
N ASN A 236 -9.05 -9.74 15.68
CA ASN A 236 -9.30 -11.17 15.69
C ASN A 236 -10.44 -11.52 14.73
N PHE A 237 -10.36 -12.70 14.12
CA PHE A 237 -11.23 -13.07 13.01
C PHE A 237 -12.38 -14.00 13.44
N LEU A 238 -12.21 -15.29 13.35
CA LEU A 238 -13.29 -16.26 13.52
C LEU A 238 -13.12 -17.12 14.76
N ALA A 239 -14.23 -17.45 15.40
CA ALA A 239 -14.36 -18.56 16.32
C ALA A 239 -14.39 -19.86 15.51
N PHE A 240 -13.24 -20.24 14.93
CA PHE A 240 -13.11 -21.35 13.99
C PHE A 240 -13.27 -22.68 14.69
N ASN A 241 -14.30 -23.44 14.28
CA ASN A 241 -14.53 -24.80 14.70
C ASN A 241 -14.12 -25.77 13.58
N PRO A 242 -13.00 -26.49 13.68
CA PRO A 242 -12.56 -27.41 12.62
C PRO A 242 -13.49 -28.60 12.39
N ALA A 243 -14.39 -28.89 13.33
CA ALA A 243 -15.41 -29.95 13.19
C ALA A 243 -16.71 -29.44 12.54
N TYR A 244 -16.83 -28.16 12.24
CA TYR A 244 -18.04 -27.62 11.63
C TYR A 244 -18.11 -27.99 10.15
N VAL A 245 -19.32 -28.41 9.72
CA VAL A 245 -19.62 -28.75 8.33
C VAL A 245 -20.86 -27.98 7.90
N SER A 246 -20.81 -27.36 6.75
CA SER A 246 -21.92 -26.58 6.19
C SER A 246 -23.16 -27.47 5.95
N PRO A 247 -24.32 -27.11 6.53
CA PRO A 247 -25.57 -27.82 6.25
C PRO A 247 -25.93 -27.70 4.76
N GLY A 248 -26.09 -28.86 4.07
CA GLY A 248 -26.48 -28.90 2.65
C GLY A 248 -25.33 -28.91 1.64
N THR A 249 -24.12 -28.49 2.03
CA THR A 249 -22.89 -28.48 1.20
C THR A 249 -21.69 -29.03 1.94
N PRO A 250 -21.77 -30.29 2.50
CA PRO A 250 -20.74 -30.81 3.41
C PRO A 250 -19.39 -31.07 2.75
N GLN A 251 -19.30 -31.01 1.43
CA GLN A 251 -18.06 -31.14 0.65
C GLN A 251 -17.36 -29.80 0.39
N MET A 252 -18.00 -28.67 0.72
CA MET A 252 -17.43 -27.33 0.51
C MET A 252 -16.84 -26.79 1.82
N MET A 253 -15.82 -25.96 1.69
CA MET A 253 -15.32 -25.18 2.80
C MET A 253 -16.42 -24.25 3.32
N PRO A 254 -16.72 -24.24 4.64
CA PRO A 254 -17.71 -23.32 5.19
C PRO A 254 -17.28 -21.85 5.01
N SER A 255 -18.23 -21.01 4.62
CA SER A 255 -18.00 -19.56 4.46
C SER A 255 -17.75 -18.88 5.82
N PRO A 256 -16.98 -17.76 5.87
CA PRO A 256 -16.88 -16.91 7.06
C PRO A 256 -18.22 -16.49 7.65
N GLY A 257 -19.24 -16.35 6.80
CA GLY A 257 -20.62 -16.04 7.21
C GLY A 257 -21.22 -17.05 8.17
N GLU A 258 -20.78 -18.31 8.15
CA GLU A 258 -21.30 -19.42 8.95
C GLU A 258 -20.65 -19.54 10.34
N TYR A 259 -19.60 -18.81 10.62
CA TYR A 259 -18.92 -18.79 11.92
C TYR A 259 -19.27 -17.52 12.71
N ASN A 260 -19.21 -17.62 14.05
CA ASN A 260 -19.15 -16.42 14.89
C ASN A 260 -17.77 -15.78 14.76
N GLY A 261 -17.71 -14.47 15.02
CA GLY A 261 -16.45 -13.74 15.08
C GLY A 261 -15.75 -13.84 16.43
N GLN A 262 -14.63 -13.16 16.53
CA GLN A 262 -13.87 -12.95 17.78
C GLN A 262 -13.61 -11.45 17.97
N ALA A 263 -13.77 -10.94 19.21
CA ALA A 263 -13.55 -9.52 19.48
C ALA A 263 -12.11 -9.10 19.18
N SER A 264 -11.93 -7.95 18.52
CA SER A 264 -10.65 -7.24 18.53
C SER A 264 -10.32 -6.73 19.93
N MET A 265 -9.03 -6.57 20.24
CA MET A 265 -8.56 -6.24 21.60
C MET A 265 -7.62 -5.04 21.59
N LEU A 266 -7.92 -4.03 22.39
CA LEU A 266 -7.04 -2.88 22.63
C LEU A 266 -6.21 -3.12 23.91
N TYR A 267 -4.91 -3.07 23.75
CA TYR A 267 -3.92 -3.19 24.83
C TYR A 267 -3.25 -1.85 25.09
N GLU A 268 -3.40 -1.32 26.31
CA GLU A 268 -2.79 -0.07 26.77
C GLU A 268 -1.43 -0.35 27.42
N GLN A 269 -0.37 0.31 26.95
CA GLN A 269 0.95 0.21 27.55
C GLN A 269 1.01 0.98 28.87
N GLN A 270 1.46 0.31 29.91
CA GLN A 270 1.61 0.89 31.24
C GLN A 270 3.01 1.48 31.45
N PRO A 271 3.22 2.37 32.45
CA PRO A 271 4.55 2.94 32.75
C PRO A 271 5.64 1.92 33.07
N ASP A 272 5.28 0.67 33.42
CA ASP A 272 6.23 -0.43 33.63
C ASP A 272 6.54 -1.23 32.35
N GLY A 273 6.07 -0.75 31.20
CA GLY A 273 6.24 -1.35 29.88
C GLY A 273 5.30 -2.53 29.58
N LYS A 274 4.47 -2.95 30.53
CA LYS A 274 3.52 -4.04 30.33
C LYS A 274 2.22 -3.53 29.75
N PHE A 275 1.48 -4.44 29.14
CA PHE A 275 0.18 -4.13 28.53
C PHE A 275 -0.98 -4.67 29.36
N ILE A 276 -2.09 -3.94 29.36
CA ILE A 276 -3.37 -4.36 29.94
C ILE A 276 -4.48 -4.26 28.90
N ASP A 277 -5.39 -5.19 28.92
CA ASP A 277 -6.60 -5.16 28.08
C ASP A 277 -7.57 -4.07 28.56
N VAL A 278 -7.81 -3.07 27.71
CA VAL A 278 -8.73 -1.96 27.96
C VAL A 278 -9.91 -1.92 27.00
N THR A 279 -10.12 -2.98 26.23
CA THR A 279 -11.13 -3.08 25.16
C THR A 279 -12.52 -2.69 25.64
N ARG A 280 -12.96 -3.26 26.77
CA ARG A 280 -14.31 -2.97 27.35
C ARG A 280 -14.42 -1.57 27.93
N LYS A 281 -13.34 -1.10 28.56
CA LYS A 281 -13.25 0.25 29.15
C LYS A 281 -13.48 1.32 28.07
N ASN A 282 -12.98 1.06 26.85
CA ASN A 282 -12.99 2.01 25.74
C ASN A 282 -14.08 1.71 24.68
N ASN A 283 -15.12 0.95 25.03
CA ASN A 283 -16.29 0.64 24.18
C ASN A 283 -15.97 -0.11 22.87
N LEU A 284 -14.82 -0.81 22.79
CA LEU A 284 -14.37 -1.52 21.58
C LEU A 284 -14.72 -3.02 21.60
N TYR A 285 -15.48 -3.50 22.58
CA TYR A 285 -15.78 -4.93 22.70
C TYR A 285 -17.00 -5.35 21.86
N TYR A 286 -16.72 -5.90 20.68
CA TYR A 286 -17.71 -6.48 19.76
C TYR A 286 -17.43 -7.98 19.60
N PRO A 287 -18.07 -8.86 20.40
CA PRO A 287 -17.66 -10.27 20.56
C PRO A 287 -17.80 -11.12 19.29
N ASN A 288 -18.59 -10.68 18.33
CA ASN A 288 -18.83 -11.39 17.08
C ASN A 288 -18.28 -10.63 15.86
N SER A 289 -17.35 -9.68 16.05
CA SER A 289 -16.70 -9.02 14.93
C SER A 289 -15.78 -9.99 14.19
N LYS A 290 -15.70 -9.84 12.87
CA LYS A 290 -14.88 -10.67 11.98
C LYS A 290 -13.81 -9.81 11.35
N CYS A 291 -12.92 -9.27 12.19
CA CYS A 291 -11.88 -8.36 11.74
C CYS A 291 -10.95 -9.04 10.75
N MET A 292 -10.65 -8.36 9.63
CA MET A 292 -9.64 -8.74 8.64
C MET A 292 -8.54 -7.69 8.53
N GLY A 293 -8.80 -6.45 8.95
CA GLY A 293 -7.84 -5.38 8.90
C GLY A 293 -8.20 -4.21 9.81
N LEU A 294 -7.18 -3.52 10.30
CA LEU A 294 -7.29 -2.34 11.16
C LEU A 294 -6.46 -1.21 10.55
N THR A 295 -7.08 -0.06 10.32
CA THR A 295 -6.39 1.15 9.86
C THR A 295 -6.71 2.30 10.80
N VAL A 296 -5.67 3.03 11.24
CA VAL A 296 -5.78 4.12 12.21
C VAL A 296 -5.44 5.44 11.53
N PHE A 297 -6.34 6.42 11.62
CA PHE A 297 -6.14 7.77 11.05
C PHE A 297 -7.19 8.73 11.60
N ASP A 298 -6.94 10.02 11.54
CA ASP A 298 -7.89 11.09 11.89
C ASP A 298 -8.81 11.34 10.69
N TYR A 299 -10.04 10.74 10.71
CA TYR A 299 -10.94 10.77 9.55
C TYR A 299 -11.77 12.06 9.46
N ASP A 300 -12.04 12.72 10.58
CA ASP A 300 -12.86 13.93 10.63
C ASP A 300 -12.07 15.21 10.93
N ASN A 301 -10.75 15.09 11.05
CA ASN A 301 -9.78 16.15 11.28
C ASN A 301 -9.99 16.89 12.61
N ASP A 302 -10.41 16.17 13.66
CA ASP A 302 -10.54 16.70 15.01
C ASP A 302 -9.24 16.61 15.83
N GLY A 303 -8.27 15.84 15.37
CA GLY A 303 -6.94 15.66 15.94
C GLY A 303 -6.76 14.37 16.74
N ASP A 304 -7.83 13.63 16.99
CA ASP A 304 -7.78 12.31 17.63
C ASP A 304 -7.69 11.22 16.55
N LEU A 305 -6.94 10.14 16.81
CA LEU A 305 -6.83 9.05 15.86
C LEU A 305 -7.98 8.04 16.03
N ASP A 306 -8.67 7.78 14.95
CA ASP A 306 -9.82 6.89 14.83
C ASP A 306 -9.42 5.52 14.30
N ILE A 307 -10.33 4.55 14.32
CA ILE A 307 -10.06 3.19 13.88
C ILE A 307 -11.09 2.77 12.83
N PHE A 308 -10.64 2.47 11.62
CA PHE A 308 -11.45 1.71 10.67
C PHE A 308 -11.12 0.22 10.82
N GLN A 309 -12.15 -0.60 11.06
CA GLN A 309 -12.05 -2.05 11.12
C GLN A 309 -12.83 -2.67 9.95
N ALA A 310 -12.09 -3.26 9.01
CA ALA A 310 -12.67 -4.06 7.94
C ALA A 310 -13.17 -5.40 8.52
N ASN A 311 -14.42 -5.76 8.22
CA ASN A 311 -15.05 -6.98 8.70
C ASN A 311 -15.51 -7.86 7.53
N ASP A 312 -15.22 -9.14 7.61
CA ASP A 312 -15.60 -10.11 6.59
C ASP A 312 -17.06 -10.59 6.77
N HIS A 313 -17.86 -10.48 5.72
CA HIS A 313 -19.30 -10.83 5.71
C HIS A 313 -20.10 -10.12 6.82
N GLN A 314 -19.72 -8.91 7.15
CA GLN A 314 -20.39 -8.04 8.14
C GLN A 314 -20.24 -6.58 7.74
N LEU A 315 -20.97 -5.68 8.45
CA LEU A 315 -20.73 -4.25 8.38
C LEU A 315 -19.33 -3.92 8.91
N ASN A 316 -18.61 -3.06 8.21
CA ASN A 316 -17.37 -2.48 8.71
C ASN A 316 -17.65 -1.55 9.88
N PHE A 317 -16.68 -1.40 10.77
CA PHE A 317 -16.77 -0.41 11.86
C PHE A 317 -15.86 0.78 11.58
N LEU A 318 -16.37 1.95 11.93
CA LEU A 318 -15.57 3.15 12.12
C LEU A 318 -15.74 3.60 13.56
N PHE A 319 -14.70 3.48 14.36
CA PHE A 319 -14.68 3.89 15.74
C PHE A 319 -14.08 5.28 15.84
N ARG A 320 -14.93 6.28 16.07
CA ARG A 320 -14.49 7.64 16.36
C ARG A 320 -13.93 7.72 17.77
N ASN A 321 -12.76 8.31 17.92
CA ASN A 321 -12.13 8.56 19.19
C ASN A 321 -12.64 9.89 19.77
N ASP A 322 -13.26 9.87 20.92
CA ASP A 322 -13.67 11.06 21.65
C ASP A 322 -12.76 11.16 22.91
N ASN A 323 -11.52 11.64 22.78
CA ASN A 323 -10.53 11.75 23.88
C ASN A 323 -10.24 10.43 24.60
N GLY A 324 -9.94 9.37 23.87
CA GLY A 324 -9.59 8.05 24.39
C GLY A 324 -10.80 7.13 24.64
N VAL A 325 -12.03 7.57 24.39
CA VAL A 325 -13.24 6.75 24.47
C VAL A 325 -13.89 6.65 23.10
N TYR A 326 -14.07 5.44 22.60
CA TYR A 326 -14.53 5.21 21.24
C TYR A 326 -16.05 5.11 21.12
N LYS A 327 -16.58 5.60 19.98
CA LYS A 327 -17.97 5.43 19.56
C LYS A 327 -17.98 4.81 18.15
N GLU A 328 -18.70 3.71 17.94
CA GLU A 328 -18.92 3.15 16.61
C GLU A 328 -19.87 4.07 15.83
N VAL A 329 -19.42 4.54 14.65
CA VAL A 329 -20.12 5.51 13.79
C VAL A 329 -20.13 5.12 12.31
N GLY A 330 -19.74 3.89 11.95
CA GLY A 330 -19.54 3.46 10.57
C GLY A 330 -20.80 3.60 9.70
N VAL A 331 -21.99 3.31 10.26
CA VAL A 331 -23.27 3.51 9.56
C VAL A 331 -23.58 5.00 9.42
N GLU A 332 -23.37 5.77 10.48
CA GLU A 332 -23.61 7.23 10.49
C GLU A 332 -22.70 7.95 9.49
N SER A 333 -21.46 7.49 9.38
CA SER A 333 -20.42 8.07 8.49
C SER A 333 -20.51 7.57 7.04
N GLY A 334 -21.30 6.51 6.76
CA GLY A 334 -21.49 6.00 5.40
C GLY A 334 -20.44 5.01 4.91
N VAL A 335 -19.60 4.40 5.79
CA VAL A 335 -18.50 3.48 5.42
C VAL A 335 -18.73 2.03 5.87
N ALA A 336 -19.86 1.74 6.54
CA ALA A 336 -20.11 0.41 7.09
C ALA A 336 -20.43 -0.66 6.03
N ALA A 337 -21.00 -0.26 4.90
CA ALA A 337 -21.57 -1.15 3.89
C ALA A 337 -21.34 -0.60 2.49
N ASN A 338 -21.54 -1.47 1.49
CA ASN A 338 -21.57 -1.04 0.09
C ASN A 338 -22.78 -0.13 -0.21
N SER A 339 -22.86 0.42 -1.42
CA SER A 339 -23.94 1.31 -1.88
C SER A 339 -25.36 0.72 -1.78
N HIS A 340 -25.49 -0.61 -1.56
CA HIS A 340 -26.76 -1.31 -1.36
C HIS A 340 -27.08 -1.56 0.12
N GLY A 341 -26.26 -1.08 1.06
CA GLY A 341 -26.42 -1.27 2.50
C GLY A 341 -26.10 -2.68 2.99
N ILE A 342 -25.28 -3.43 2.25
CA ILE A 342 -24.88 -4.81 2.56
C ILE A 342 -23.43 -4.83 3.02
N GLY A 343 -23.17 -5.51 4.14
CA GLY A 343 -21.81 -5.84 4.56
C GLY A 343 -21.20 -6.90 3.63
N THR A 344 -20.01 -6.65 3.14
CA THR A 344 -19.31 -7.45 2.13
C THR A 344 -18.12 -8.21 2.73
N GLY A 345 -17.36 -8.91 1.90
CA GLY A 345 -16.15 -9.62 2.31
C GLY A 345 -14.94 -8.70 2.42
N SER A 346 -15.04 -7.67 3.28
CA SER A 346 -14.00 -6.65 3.41
C SER A 346 -12.72 -7.19 4.05
N MET A 347 -11.56 -6.96 3.41
CA MET A 347 -10.27 -7.49 3.83
C MET A 347 -9.44 -6.45 4.58
N HIS A 348 -9.25 -5.27 4.03
CA HIS A 348 -8.46 -4.19 4.65
C HIS A 348 -8.80 -2.84 4.03
N ALA A 349 -8.43 -1.75 4.74
CA ALA A 349 -8.56 -0.39 4.23
C ALA A 349 -7.19 0.23 3.93
N SER A 350 -7.01 0.71 2.70
CA SER A 350 -5.95 1.63 2.32
C SER A 350 -6.49 3.05 2.30
N ILE A 351 -5.73 4.01 2.79
CA ILE A 351 -6.16 5.40 2.97
C ILE A 351 -5.29 6.38 2.17
N GLY A 352 -5.90 7.44 1.65
CA GLY A 352 -5.17 8.49 0.93
C GLY A 352 -6.10 9.51 0.30
N ASP A 353 -5.58 10.67 -0.02
CA ASP A 353 -6.26 11.73 -0.76
C ASP A 353 -6.18 11.40 -2.27
N ILE A 354 -7.29 10.90 -2.87
CA ILE A 354 -7.32 10.39 -4.24
C ILE A 354 -7.61 11.47 -5.29
N ASP A 355 -8.12 12.63 -4.90
CA ASP A 355 -8.52 13.68 -5.83
C ASP A 355 -7.92 15.07 -5.53
N GLY A 356 -7.00 15.14 -4.54
CA GLY A 356 -6.25 16.35 -4.22
C GLY A 356 -7.06 17.39 -3.44
N ASP A 357 -8.18 16.99 -2.78
CA ASP A 357 -9.01 17.92 -2.00
C ASP A 357 -8.52 18.12 -0.56
N GLY A 358 -7.53 17.31 -0.12
CA GLY A 358 -6.88 17.40 1.18
C GLY A 358 -7.57 16.59 2.27
N LEU A 359 -8.61 15.84 1.94
CA LEU A 359 -9.29 14.89 2.83
C LEU A 359 -8.79 13.48 2.57
N ILE A 360 -8.86 12.63 3.57
CA ILE A 360 -8.40 11.24 3.46
C ILE A 360 -9.58 10.35 3.10
N ASP A 361 -9.48 9.71 1.94
CA ASP A 361 -10.42 8.75 1.40
C ASP A 361 -10.05 7.33 1.80
N ILE A 362 -10.97 6.38 1.64
CA ILE A 362 -10.80 4.99 2.04
C ILE A 362 -11.05 4.05 0.85
N LEU A 363 -10.05 3.27 0.48
CA LEU A 363 -10.19 2.11 -0.40
C LEU A 363 -10.28 0.85 0.46
N VAL A 364 -11.35 0.10 0.36
CA VAL A 364 -11.50 -1.20 1.03
C VAL A 364 -11.33 -2.32 0.01
N SER A 365 -10.33 -3.17 0.20
CA SER A 365 -10.21 -4.42 -0.56
C SER A 365 -11.29 -5.40 -0.12
N ASP A 366 -11.89 -6.10 -1.07
CA ASP A 366 -13.08 -6.91 -0.83
C ASP A 366 -13.12 -8.11 -1.79
N LEU A 367 -13.79 -9.18 -1.38
CA LEU A 367 -13.84 -10.41 -2.19
C LEU A 367 -14.80 -10.33 -3.38
N ASP A 368 -15.71 -9.37 -3.40
CA ASP A 368 -16.73 -9.27 -4.45
C ASP A 368 -16.94 -7.85 -5.00
N TYR A 369 -16.69 -6.83 -4.21
CA TYR A 369 -17.10 -5.45 -4.53
C TYR A 369 -15.93 -4.47 -4.65
N GLY A 370 -15.06 -4.40 -3.62
CA GLY A 370 -13.99 -3.42 -3.51
C GLY A 370 -14.54 -1.99 -3.39
N ALA A 371 -14.69 -1.46 -2.19
CA ALA A 371 -15.33 -0.17 -1.98
C ALA A 371 -14.32 1.00 -2.02
N LEU A 372 -14.72 2.12 -2.63
CA LEU A 372 -14.01 3.38 -2.58
C LEU A 372 -14.92 4.46 -1.99
N TYR A 373 -14.60 4.89 -0.78
CA TYR A 373 -15.35 5.91 -0.05
C TYR A 373 -14.62 7.25 -0.11
N LYS A 374 -15.25 8.25 -0.74
CA LYS A 374 -14.75 9.62 -0.75
C LYS A 374 -15.18 10.33 0.52
N ASN A 375 -14.23 10.95 1.21
CA ASN A 375 -14.47 11.80 2.36
C ASN A 375 -15.10 13.15 1.92
N LEU A 376 -16.20 13.53 2.54
CA LEU A 376 -16.89 14.80 2.26
C LEU A 376 -16.56 15.89 3.29
N GLY A 377 -15.69 15.59 4.27
CA GLY A 377 -15.48 16.39 5.45
C GLY A 377 -16.61 16.21 6.48
N ASN A 378 -16.43 16.77 7.66
CA ASN A 378 -17.40 16.70 8.77
C ASN A 378 -17.79 15.25 9.17
N GLY A 379 -16.89 14.29 9.00
CA GLY A 379 -17.08 12.90 9.39
C GLY A 379 -17.99 12.07 8.49
N LEU A 380 -18.26 12.52 7.26
CA LEU A 380 -19.14 11.85 6.31
C LEU A 380 -18.39 11.39 5.07
N PHE A 381 -18.79 10.24 4.54
CA PHE A 381 -18.28 9.67 3.30
C PHE A 381 -19.41 9.38 2.32
N VAL A 382 -19.05 9.28 1.05
CA VAL A 382 -19.92 8.79 -0.02
C VAL A 382 -19.22 7.66 -0.77
N ASP A 383 -19.95 6.58 -1.04
CA ASP A 383 -19.45 5.49 -1.89
C ASP A 383 -19.42 5.96 -3.35
N ILE A 384 -18.21 6.04 -3.92
CA ILE A 384 -17.96 6.42 -5.31
C ILE A 384 -17.45 5.25 -6.16
N THR A 385 -17.53 4.02 -5.69
CA THR A 385 -16.96 2.83 -6.31
C THR A 385 -17.36 2.68 -7.78
N ASP A 386 -18.65 2.85 -8.09
CA ASP A 386 -19.15 2.80 -9.47
C ASP A 386 -18.67 3.97 -10.32
N GLN A 387 -18.71 5.18 -9.75
CA GLN A 387 -18.39 6.42 -10.46
C GLN A 387 -16.90 6.53 -10.76
N SER A 388 -16.06 5.99 -9.88
CA SER A 388 -14.60 6.00 -9.99
C SER A 388 -14.05 5.00 -11.03
N GLY A 389 -14.85 4.03 -11.49
CA GLY A 389 -14.39 2.93 -12.33
C GLY A 389 -13.80 1.73 -11.56
N VAL A 390 -13.66 1.81 -10.24
CA VAL A 390 -13.15 0.73 -9.39
C VAL A 390 -14.08 -0.48 -9.45
N ALA A 391 -15.41 -0.29 -9.36
CA ALA A 391 -16.38 -1.38 -9.45
C ALA A 391 -16.19 -2.22 -10.72
N SER A 392 -16.11 -1.59 -11.88
CA SER A 392 -15.96 -2.31 -13.14
C SER A 392 -14.60 -3.02 -13.29
N ALA A 393 -13.57 -2.51 -12.64
CA ALA A 393 -12.25 -3.14 -12.63
C ALA A 393 -12.19 -4.36 -11.70
N MET A 394 -12.84 -4.28 -10.55
CA MET A 394 -12.83 -5.31 -9.50
C MET A 394 -13.97 -6.34 -9.63
N GLU A 395 -14.97 -6.10 -10.50
CA GLU A 395 -16.11 -7.00 -10.69
C GLU A 395 -15.70 -8.46 -10.90
N GLY A 396 -16.25 -9.35 -10.08
CA GLY A 396 -15.98 -10.80 -10.12
C GLY A 396 -14.55 -11.19 -9.72
N LYS A 397 -13.83 -10.31 -9.01
CA LYS A 397 -12.49 -10.59 -8.49
C LYS A 397 -12.49 -10.50 -6.97
N GLY A 398 -11.85 -11.46 -6.33
CA GLY A 398 -11.58 -11.41 -4.90
C GLY A 398 -10.28 -10.62 -4.67
N SER A 399 -10.38 -9.36 -4.27
CA SER A 399 -9.23 -8.52 -3.97
C SER A 399 -8.86 -8.65 -2.50
N TRP A 400 -7.75 -9.33 -2.21
CA TRP A 400 -7.26 -9.52 -0.85
C TRP A 400 -6.40 -8.34 -0.39
N GLY A 401 -5.16 -8.25 -0.83
CA GLY A 401 -4.33 -7.06 -0.65
C GLY A 401 -4.64 -6.02 -1.72
N ALA A 402 -4.94 -4.80 -1.30
CA ALA A 402 -5.00 -3.65 -2.19
C ALA A 402 -4.38 -2.44 -1.51
N GLN A 403 -3.69 -1.59 -2.29
CA GLN A 403 -2.94 -0.45 -1.78
C GLN A 403 -3.10 0.75 -2.70
N LEU A 404 -3.32 1.92 -2.09
CA LEU A 404 -3.15 3.22 -2.73
C LEU A 404 -1.66 3.58 -2.75
N PHE A 405 -1.09 3.86 -3.91
CA PHE A 405 0.32 4.22 -4.09
C PHE A 405 0.53 4.98 -5.40
N ASP A 406 1.58 5.71 -5.52
CA ASP A 406 1.93 6.48 -6.71
C ASP A 406 3.02 5.71 -7.48
N PHE A 407 2.62 4.94 -8.53
CA PHE A 407 3.57 4.01 -9.18
C PHE A 407 4.46 4.69 -10.21
N ASP A 408 4.10 5.87 -10.70
CA ASP A 408 4.87 6.57 -11.73
C ASP A 408 5.36 7.95 -11.29
N ASN A 409 5.23 8.25 -9.99
CA ASN A 409 5.67 9.49 -9.35
C ASN A 409 5.06 10.76 -9.96
N ASP A 410 3.81 10.70 -10.46
CA ASP A 410 3.12 11.87 -10.99
C ASP A 410 2.38 12.70 -9.93
N GLY A 411 2.29 12.16 -8.71
CA GLY A 411 1.70 12.78 -7.53
C GLY A 411 0.29 12.31 -7.22
N ASP A 412 -0.35 11.57 -8.11
CA ASP A 412 -1.70 11.05 -7.95
C ASP A 412 -1.64 9.60 -7.38
N LEU A 413 -2.55 9.23 -6.48
CA LEU A 413 -2.56 7.88 -5.92
C LEU A 413 -3.30 6.90 -6.82
N ASP A 414 -2.61 5.84 -7.22
CA ASP A 414 -3.10 4.72 -8.01
C ASP A 414 -3.50 3.54 -7.13
N ILE A 415 -4.02 2.47 -7.73
CA ILE A 415 -4.40 1.25 -7.00
C ILE A 415 -3.68 0.03 -7.57
N ILE A 416 -3.04 -0.75 -6.70
CA ILE A 416 -2.62 -2.12 -6.96
C ILE A 416 -3.51 -3.09 -6.18
N ALA A 417 -3.94 -4.21 -6.80
CA ALA A 417 -4.69 -5.24 -6.10
C ALA A 417 -4.21 -6.65 -6.45
N ALA A 418 -4.04 -7.47 -5.40
CA ALA A 418 -3.73 -8.90 -5.47
C ALA A 418 -5.04 -9.71 -5.42
N ASN A 419 -5.35 -10.43 -6.48
CA ASN A 419 -6.62 -11.10 -6.65
C ASN A 419 -6.52 -12.62 -6.60
N GLY A 420 -7.56 -13.28 -6.08
CA GLY A 420 -7.75 -14.72 -6.01
C GLY A 420 -9.03 -15.06 -5.27
N THR A 421 -9.67 -16.19 -5.59
CA THR A 421 -10.87 -16.62 -4.85
C THR A 421 -10.54 -17.16 -3.47
N ALA A 422 -11.54 -17.17 -2.56
CA ALA A 422 -11.37 -17.58 -1.18
C ALA A 422 -11.50 -19.11 -1.00
N GLU A 423 -12.57 -19.71 -1.51
CA GLU A 423 -12.93 -21.11 -1.19
C GLU A 423 -12.31 -22.13 -2.16
N GLU A 424 -11.89 -21.74 -3.36
CA GLU A 424 -11.48 -22.67 -4.42
C GLU A 424 -10.14 -22.31 -5.07
N LEU A 425 -9.27 -21.55 -4.53
CA LEU A 425 -7.95 -21.16 -5.10
C LEU A 425 -7.96 -20.94 -6.64
N ILE A 426 -9.03 -20.36 -7.19
CA ILE A 426 -9.09 -20.03 -8.62
C ILE A 426 -8.20 -18.83 -8.89
N PRO A 427 -7.18 -18.97 -9.74
CA PRO A 427 -6.27 -17.87 -10.04
C PRO A 427 -6.97 -16.76 -10.84
N GLN A 428 -6.74 -15.52 -10.44
CA GLN A 428 -7.27 -14.31 -11.07
C GLN A 428 -6.14 -13.38 -11.53
N TYR A 429 -6.47 -12.44 -12.43
CA TYR A 429 -5.51 -11.41 -12.83
C TYR A 429 -5.36 -10.35 -11.73
N PRO A 430 -4.14 -9.98 -11.34
CA PRO A 430 -3.92 -8.80 -10.50
C PRO A 430 -4.32 -7.54 -11.27
N LEU A 431 -4.58 -6.45 -10.55
CA LEU A 431 -4.97 -5.15 -11.12
C LEU A 431 -3.90 -4.10 -10.83
N LEU A 432 -3.68 -3.22 -11.80
CA LEU A 432 -3.01 -1.94 -11.62
C LEU A 432 -3.90 -0.88 -12.25
N LEU A 433 -4.47 -0.01 -11.42
CA LEU A 433 -5.42 1.02 -11.85
C LEU A 433 -4.75 2.39 -11.74
N GLU A 434 -4.61 3.07 -12.87
CA GLU A 434 -4.08 4.43 -12.97
C GLU A 434 -5.19 5.45 -12.67
N ASN A 435 -4.89 6.43 -11.80
CA ASN A 435 -5.76 7.55 -11.43
C ASN A 435 -5.57 8.71 -12.43
N ASP A 436 -6.62 9.44 -12.73
CA ASP A 436 -6.55 10.67 -13.52
C ASP A 436 -6.33 11.95 -12.68
N GLY A 437 -5.99 11.79 -11.40
CA GLY A 437 -5.84 12.86 -10.41
C GLY A 437 -7.16 13.49 -9.95
N LYS A 438 -8.28 12.81 -10.21
CA LYS A 438 -9.63 13.24 -9.81
C LYS A 438 -10.45 12.10 -9.22
N GLY A 439 -9.80 11.01 -8.83
CA GLY A 439 -10.46 9.82 -8.29
C GLY A 439 -11.14 8.94 -9.33
N HIS A 440 -10.77 9.03 -10.64
CA HIS A 440 -11.23 8.09 -11.65
C HIS A 440 -10.10 7.13 -12.04
N PHE A 441 -10.39 5.85 -12.00
CA PHE A 441 -9.40 4.79 -12.15
C PHE A 441 -9.61 3.96 -13.41
N LYS A 442 -8.51 3.54 -14.03
CA LYS A 442 -8.51 2.72 -15.23
C LYS A 442 -7.47 1.61 -15.15
N ASP A 443 -7.86 0.36 -15.46
CA ASP A 443 -6.91 -0.77 -15.53
C ASP A 443 -5.89 -0.56 -16.66
N VAL A 444 -4.64 -0.44 -16.26
CA VAL A 444 -3.47 -0.28 -17.14
C VAL A 444 -2.47 -1.44 -17.01
N GLY A 445 -2.69 -2.38 -16.11
CA GLY A 445 -1.73 -3.41 -15.71
C GLY A 445 -1.07 -4.15 -16.87
N LYS A 446 -1.83 -4.53 -17.90
CA LYS A 446 -1.30 -5.25 -19.07
C LYS A 446 -0.21 -4.49 -19.85
N LYS A 447 -0.13 -3.17 -19.70
CA LYS A 447 0.91 -2.33 -20.32
C LYS A 447 2.17 -2.23 -19.49
N HIS A 448 2.07 -2.56 -18.20
CA HIS A 448 3.09 -2.31 -17.19
C HIS A 448 3.81 -3.60 -16.70
N GLY A 449 3.70 -4.70 -17.42
CA GLY A 449 4.50 -5.90 -17.16
C GLY A 449 3.74 -7.22 -17.35
N ALA A 450 4.50 -8.29 -17.56
CA ALA A 450 3.97 -9.63 -17.83
C ALA A 450 3.19 -10.21 -16.63
N TYR A 451 3.53 -9.80 -15.41
CA TYR A 451 2.84 -10.24 -14.19
C TYR A 451 1.34 -9.96 -14.25
N PHE A 452 0.93 -8.77 -14.70
CA PHE A 452 -0.48 -8.37 -14.81
C PHE A 452 -1.27 -9.11 -15.90
N SER A 453 -0.58 -9.89 -16.72
CA SER A 453 -1.17 -10.80 -17.70
C SER A 453 -1.15 -12.26 -17.28
N THR A 454 -0.73 -12.54 -16.02
CA THR A 454 -0.59 -13.88 -15.45
C THR A 454 -1.56 -14.05 -14.30
N LYS A 455 -2.41 -15.08 -14.38
CA LYS A 455 -3.32 -15.41 -13.28
C LYS A 455 -2.59 -16.06 -12.12
N ARG A 456 -2.84 -15.60 -10.89
CA ARG A 456 -2.30 -16.13 -9.64
C ARG A 456 -3.40 -16.13 -8.56
N SER A 457 -3.21 -16.88 -7.49
CA SER A 457 -4.04 -16.80 -6.29
C SER A 457 -3.36 -15.86 -5.28
N GLY A 458 -3.48 -14.56 -5.55
CA GLY A 458 -2.87 -13.51 -4.73
C GLY A 458 -3.50 -13.40 -3.35
N ARG A 459 -2.73 -12.93 -2.35
CA ARG A 459 -3.17 -12.68 -0.98
C ARG A 459 -2.60 -11.35 -0.47
N SER A 460 -1.61 -11.39 0.39
CA SER A 460 -0.99 -10.20 0.94
C SER A 460 -0.18 -9.45 -0.12
N LEU A 461 -0.14 -8.14 0.01
CA LEU A 461 0.56 -7.24 -0.88
C LEU A 461 1.19 -6.12 -0.06
N ALA A 462 2.46 -5.82 -0.31
CA ALA A 462 3.13 -4.66 0.25
C ALA A 462 3.84 -3.84 -0.84
N VAL A 463 3.91 -2.54 -0.62
CA VAL A 463 4.57 -1.56 -1.48
C VAL A 463 5.77 -0.96 -0.75
N TRP A 464 6.90 -0.83 -1.43
CA TRP A 464 8.17 -0.33 -0.88
C TRP A 464 9.14 0.10 -1.97
N ASP A 465 10.15 0.86 -1.62
CA ASP A 465 11.31 1.11 -2.48
C ASP A 465 12.48 0.28 -1.95
N PHE A 466 12.64 -0.95 -2.50
CA PHE A 466 13.60 -1.91 -1.93
C PHE A 466 15.05 -1.67 -2.34
N ASP A 467 15.29 -1.00 -3.45
CA ASP A 467 16.65 -0.68 -3.94
C ASP A 467 17.01 0.81 -3.79
N ASN A 468 16.13 1.58 -3.14
CA ASN A 468 16.29 3.01 -2.82
C ASN A 468 16.55 3.89 -4.05
N ASP A 469 15.94 3.54 -5.18
CA ASP A 469 16.09 4.29 -6.43
C ASP A 469 14.98 5.36 -6.63
N GLY A 470 13.97 5.35 -5.75
CA GLY A 470 12.92 6.37 -5.66
C GLY A 470 11.68 6.07 -6.45
N ASP A 471 11.51 4.86 -6.94
CA ASP A 471 10.21 4.39 -7.37
C ASP A 471 9.70 3.23 -6.48
N LEU A 472 8.37 3.08 -6.42
CA LEU A 472 7.77 2.11 -5.53
C LEU A 472 7.64 0.75 -6.20
N ASP A 473 8.21 -0.26 -5.56
CA ASP A 473 8.16 -1.66 -5.93
C ASP A 473 7.01 -2.39 -5.22
N ILE A 474 6.72 -3.61 -5.65
CA ILE A 474 5.60 -4.38 -5.13
C ILE A 474 6.06 -5.79 -4.79
N ILE A 475 5.68 -6.27 -3.60
CA ILE A 475 5.78 -7.70 -3.28
C ILE A 475 4.39 -8.27 -3.01
N ILE A 476 4.09 -9.43 -3.61
CA ILE A 476 2.79 -10.09 -3.51
C ILE A 476 3.00 -11.55 -3.12
N SER A 477 2.30 -12.00 -2.09
CA SER A 477 2.24 -13.41 -1.69
C SER A 477 1.13 -14.15 -2.43
N HIS A 478 1.27 -15.47 -2.54
CA HIS A 478 0.34 -16.32 -3.28
C HIS A 478 0.08 -17.63 -2.55
N LEU A 479 -1.15 -18.13 -2.65
CA LEU A 479 -1.57 -19.46 -2.17
C LEU A 479 -1.59 -20.52 -3.28
N ASP A 480 -1.09 -20.23 -4.46
CA ASP A 480 -1.01 -21.23 -5.53
C ASP A 480 0.00 -22.36 -5.19
N LYS A 481 -0.02 -23.45 -5.96
CA LYS A 481 0.84 -24.62 -5.73
C LYS A 481 2.34 -24.32 -5.66
N LYS A 482 2.77 -23.17 -6.16
CA LYS A 482 4.17 -22.74 -6.07
C LYS A 482 4.46 -22.10 -4.71
N GLY A 483 3.45 -21.49 -4.06
CA GLY A 483 3.54 -20.85 -2.75
C GLY A 483 4.61 -19.74 -2.66
N ALA A 484 5.17 -19.30 -3.79
CA ALA A 484 6.25 -18.34 -3.82
C ALA A 484 5.70 -16.91 -3.95
N PRO A 485 6.21 -15.94 -3.17
CA PRO A 485 5.91 -14.54 -3.41
C PRO A 485 6.49 -14.10 -4.75
N VAL A 486 6.05 -12.95 -5.25
CA VAL A 486 6.63 -12.30 -6.42
C VAL A 486 7.06 -10.90 -6.03
N LEU A 487 8.36 -10.60 -6.20
CA LEU A 487 8.92 -9.26 -6.09
C LEU A 487 8.96 -8.63 -7.47
N LEU A 488 8.19 -7.58 -7.65
CA LEU A 488 8.08 -6.79 -8.86
C LEU A 488 8.85 -5.49 -8.67
N ARG A 489 9.99 -5.38 -9.35
CA ARG A 489 10.71 -4.12 -9.40
C ARG A 489 10.05 -3.17 -10.39
N ASN A 490 9.84 -1.95 -9.98
CA ASN A 490 9.44 -0.86 -10.85
C ASN A 490 10.65 -0.43 -11.69
N ASP A 491 10.51 -0.32 -12.98
CA ASP A 491 11.57 0.14 -13.89
C ASP A 491 11.09 1.41 -14.60
N GLY A 492 11.21 2.55 -13.95
CA GLY A 492 10.96 3.85 -14.56
C GLY A 492 9.93 4.76 -13.90
N GLY A 493 9.39 4.44 -12.74
CA GLY A 493 8.61 5.38 -11.93
C GLY A 493 9.44 6.62 -11.57
N ASN A 494 10.73 6.42 -11.29
CA ASN A 494 11.72 7.46 -10.97
C ASN A 494 12.16 8.33 -12.17
N ASN A 495 11.54 8.20 -13.34
CA ASN A 495 11.66 9.22 -14.39
C ASN A 495 10.97 10.54 -14.01
N ASN A 496 10.04 10.52 -13.09
CA ASN A 496 9.50 11.68 -12.39
C ASN A 496 10.27 11.90 -11.08
N ASN A 497 10.21 13.11 -10.55
CA ASN A 497 10.84 13.44 -9.27
C ASN A 497 10.02 12.89 -8.10
N TRP A 498 10.66 12.72 -6.95
CA TRP A 498 10.07 12.13 -5.77
C TRP A 498 10.67 12.65 -4.46
N LEU A 499 10.02 12.40 -3.34
CA LEU A 499 10.55 12.57 -1.99
C LEU A 499 10.17 11.37 -1.13
N GLY A 500 11.16 10.74 -0.48
CA GLY A 500 10.94 9.79 0.61
C GLY A 500 11.12 10.47 1.97
N LEU A 501 10.20 10.21 2.90
CA LEU A 501 10.18 10.88 4.20
C LEU A 501 10.04 9.88 5.35
N THR A 502 10.97 9.93 6.30
CA THR A 502 10.85 9.24 7.60
C THR A 502 10.49 10.25 8.68
N LEU A 503 9.44 9.99 9.43
CA LEU A 503 9.09 10.77 10.62
C LEU A 503 9.58 10.07 11.89
N LYS A 504 10.26 10.80 12.76
CA LYS A 504 10.65 10.34 14.10
C LYS A 504 10.09 11.30 15.14
N GLY A 505 9.21 10.82 15.99
CA GLY A 505 8.68 11.60 17.11
C GLY A 505 9.76 11.88 18.15
N LYS A 506 9.57 12.93 18.92
CA LYS A 506 10.49 13.32 20.00
C LYS A 506 10.62 12.24 21.09
N ASN A 507 9.53 11.51 21.32
CA ASN A 507 9.44 10.41 22.30
C ASN A 507 9.28 9.07 21.55
N GLY A 508 10.03 8.84 20.47
CA GLY A 508 9.91 7.66 19.64
C GLY A 508 8.78 7.75 18.61
N GLN A 509 8.11 6.63 18.34
CA GLN A 509 7.11 6.57 17.27
C GLN A 509 5.70 7.04 17.69
N ALA A 510 5.43 7.24 18.98
CA ALA A 510 4.09 7.57 19.49
C ALA A 510 3.47 8.80 18.83
N SER A 511 4.23 9.88 18.62
CA SER A 511 3.74 11.10 17.94
C SER A 511 3.85 11.05 16.43
N SER A 512 4.56 10.08 15.84
CA SER A 512 4.76 10.00 14.39
C SER A 512 3.68 9.16 13.70
N ILE A 513 3.15 8.13 14.33
CA ILE A 513 2.07 7.31 13.76
C ILE A 513 0.79 8.13 13.68
N GLY A 514 0.14 8.10 12.53
CA GLY A 514 -1.05 8.93 12.26
C GLY A 514 -0.73 10.38 11.92
N ALA A 515 0.54 10.80 12.00
CA ALA A 515 0.91 12.16 11.60
C ALA A 515 0.54 12.42 10.13
N LYS A 516 -0.06 13.59 9.87
CA LYS A 516 -0.47 14.02 8.54
C LYS A 516 0.58 14.94 7.92
N VAL A 517 1.09 14.57 6.76
CA VAL A 517 2.07 15.34 5.99
C VAL A 517 1.41 15.94 4.76
N THR A 518 1.55 17.25 4.60
CA THR A 518 1.11 17.98 3.41
C THR A 518 2.32 18.54 2.68
N VAL A 519 2.43 18.23 1.39
CA VAL A 519 3.47 18.75 0.50
C VAL A 519 2.83 19.65 -0.54
N THR A 520 3.44 20.83 -0.77
CA THR A 520 3.04 21.74 -1.85
C THR A 520 4.22 21.93 -2.81
N ALA A 521 3.99 21.62 -4.08
CA ALA A 521 4.95 21.83 -5.17
C ALA A 521 4.21 22.14 -6.47
N GLY A 522 4.71 23.11 -7.27
CA GLY A 522 4.07 23.52 -8.52
C GLY A 522 2.61 23.97 -8.37
N GLY A 523 2.23 24.44 -7.17
CA GLY A 523 0.85 24.83 -6.85
C GLY A 523 -0.11 23.67 -6.55
N LYS A 524 0.32 22.40 -6.67
CA LYS A 524 -0.44 21.21 -6.24
C LYS A 524 -0.14 20.90 -4.78
N LYS A 525 -1.15 20.41 -4.07
CA LYS A 525 -1.02 19.84 -2.72
C LYS A 525 -1.21 18.34 -2.77
N GLN A 526 -0.44 17.63 -1.98
CA GLN A 526 -0.59 16.21 -1.72
C GLN A 526 -0.62 15.98 -0.22
N VAL A 527 -1.47 15.10 0.24
CA VAL A 527 -1.58 14.73 1.65
C VAL A 527 -1.31 13.24 1.80
N ARG A 528 -0.50 12.86 2.79
CA ARG A 528 -0.25 11.47 3.20
C ARG A 528 -0.34 11.37 4.72
N VAL A 529 -0.74 10.22 5.20
CA VAL A 529 -0.75 9.87 6.62
C VAL A 529 0.38 8.89 6.89
N ASN A 530 1.11 9.09 7.97
CA ASN A 530 2.16 8.17 8.41
C ASN A 530 1.53 6.90 9.00
N GLN A 531 1.13 5.99 8.12
CA GLN A 531 0.51 4.71 8.46
C GLN A 531 0.93 3.67 7.43
N TRP A 532 1.47 2.54 7.89
CA TRP A 532 1.98 1.48 7.01
C TRP A 532 1.23 0.15 7.10
N ALA A 533 0.35 -0.06 8.10
CA ALA A 533 -0.57 -1.18 8.15
C ALA A 533 -1.84 -0.84 7.35
N THR A 534 -1.74 -0.83 6.01
CA THR A 534 -2.80 -0.35 5.09
C THR A 534 -3.12 -1.32 3.95
N SER A 535 -2.75 -2.60 4.08
CA SER A 535 -3.10 -3.67 3.15
C SER A 535 -3.29 -4.98 3.91
N TYR A 536 -4.00 -5.94 3.30
CA TYR A 536 -4.33 -7.21 3.93
C TYR A 536 -3.08 -7.96 4.40
N LEU A 537 -2.98 -8.21 5.70
CA LEU A 537 -1.87 -8.89 6.39
C LEU A 537 -0.49 -8.28 6.07
N ALA A 538 -0.42 -7.01 5.71
CA ALA A 538 0.84 -6.38 5.32
C ALA A 538 1.17 -5.13 6.11
N ASN A 539 2.45 -4.99 6.41
CA ASN A 539 3.09 -3.72 6.74
C ASN A 539 3.93 -3.27 5.54
N ASN A 540 3.60 -2.11 5.00
CA ASN A 540 4.32 -1.48 3.89
C ASN A 540 5.62 -0.81 4.37
N ASP A 541 6.36 -0.20 3.46
CA ASP A 541 7.49 0.67 3.78
C ASP A 541 7.04 1.75 4.78
N PRO A 542 7.71 1.89 5.94
CA PRO A 542 7.37 2.93 6.90
C PRO A 542 7.76 4.34 6.45
N ARG A 543 8.42 4.48 5.31
CA ARG A 543 8.75 5.78 4.72
C ARG A 543 7.57 6.28 3.89
N ILE A 544 7.15 7.52 4.15
CA ILE A 544 6.11 8.17 3.37
C ILE A 544 6.70 8.56 2.02
N HIS A 545 6.02 8.24 0.93
CA HIS A 545 6.45 8.53 -0.43
C HIS A 545 5.55 9.58 -1.09
N PHE A 546 6.18 10.51 -1.81
CA PHE A 546 5.52 11.53 -2.62
C PHE A 546 6.13 11.56 -4.02
N GLY A 547 5.35 11.26 -5.05
CA GLY A 547 5.71 11.58 -6.42
C GLY A 547 5.55 13.08 -6.68
N MET A 548 6.49 13.66 -7.39
CA MET A 548 6.56 15.11 -7.60
C MET A 548 6.42 15.50 -9.09
N GLY A 549 6.19 14.54 -9.98
CA GLY A 549 6.13 14.78 -11.40
C GLY A 549 7.42 15.45 -11.90
N HIS A 550 7.28 16.63 -12.49
CA HIS A 550 8.42 17.39 -13.00
C HIS A 550 8.98 18.41 -12.00
N GLU A 551 8.36 18.55 -10.83
CA GLU A 551 8.80 19.49 -9.82
C GLU A 551 10.07 18.98 -9.14
N ASN A 552 11.13 19.77 -9.17
CA ASN A 552 12.42 19.42 -8.57
C ASN A 552 12.58 19.94 -7.15
N LYS A 553 11.59 20.70 -6.65
CA LYS A 553 11.61 21.35 -5.35
C LYS A 553 10.22 21.42 -4.72
N ILE A 554 10.17 21.11 -3.44
CA ILE A 554 9.00 21.28 -2.60
C ILE A 554 9.02 22.69 -2.01
N GLU A 555 8.00 23.49 -2.30
CA GLU A 555 7.86 24.84 -1.80
C GLU A 555 7.57 24.87 -0.30
N LEU A 556 6.67 23.95 0.14
CA LEU A 556 6.21 23.86 1.51
C LEU A 556 5.95 22.39 1.87
N LEU A 557 6.49 21.95 3.00
CA LEU A 557 6.19 20.70 3.65
C LEU A 557 5.69 21.00 5.06
N GLU A 558 4.48 20.54 5.40
CA GLU A 558 3.85 20.71 6.69
C GLU A 558 3.67 19.34 7.34
N VAL A 559 4.10 19.18 8.57
CA VAL A 559 3.89 17.99 9.39
C VAL A 559 2.95 18.35 10.52
N ASN A 560 1.79 17.72 10.56
CA ASN A 560 0.89 17.74 11.71
C ASN A 560 1.11 16.42 12.47
N TRP A 561 1.82 16.48 13.58
CA TRP A 561 2.08 15.33 14.45
C TRP A 561 0.80 14.87 15.14
N SER A 562 0.69 13.59 15.47
CA SER A 562 -0.54 13.06 16.13
C SER A 562 -0.76 13.61 17.54
N ASP A 563 0.25 14.23 18.17
CA ASP A 563 0.11 14.95 19.44
C ASP A 563 -0.37 16.42 19.28
N GLY A 564 -0.79 16.80 18.07
CA GLY A 564 -1.32 18.13 17.74
C GLY A 564 -0.29 19.21 17.42
N LYS A 565 1.02 18.90 17.49
CA LYS A 565 2.06 19.84 17.08
C LYS A 565 2.13 19.99 15.58
N LYS A 566 2.61 21.17 15.13
CA LYS A 566 2.80 21.48 13.70
C LYS A 566 4.19 21.98 13.43
N GLU A 567 4.79 21.47 12.37
CA GLU A 567 6.10 21.92 11.87
C GLU A 567 6.02 22.21 10.37
N VAL A 568 6.84 23.17 9.93
CA VAL A 568 6.80 23.67 8.55
C VAL A 568 8.22 23.81 8.02
N TYR A 569 8.45 23.25 6.84
CA TYR A 569 9.72 23.27 6.14
C TYR A 569 9.53 23.84 4.73
N LYS A 570 10.54 24.51 4.19
CA LYS A 570 10.45 25.18 2.89
C LYS A 570 11.66 24.88 2.01
N ASN A 571 11.42 24.91 0.69
CA ASN A 571 12.48 24.81 -0.32
C ASN A 571 13.29 23.50 -0.20
N ILE A 572 12.62 22.36 -0.07
CA ILE A 572 13.26 21.05 0.01
C ILE A 572 13.50 20.53 -1.42
N ASP A 573 14.73 20.07 -1.69
CA ASP A 573 15.06 19.45 -2.97
C ASP A 573 14.48 18.02 -3.06
N CYS A 574 13.97 17.65 -4.21
CA CYS A 574 13.45 16.32 -4.52
C CYS A 574 14.56 15.27 -4.74
N ASN A 575 14.17 14.05 -5.09
CA ASN A 575 15.01 12.88 -5.41
C ASN A 575 15.95 12.49 -4.26
N ARG A 576 15.37 12.40 -3.07
CA ARG A 576 16.09 11.98 -1.86
C ARG A 576 15.19 11.45 -0.78
N TYR A 577 15.77 10.71 0.14
CA TYR A 577 15.20 10.43 1.44
C TYR A 577 15.62 11.49 2.45
N ILE A 578 14.66 11.96 3.26
CA ILE A 578 14.92 12.84 4.40
C ILE A 578 14.29 12.25 5.66
N THR A 579 14.88 12.58 6.81
CA THR A 579 14.30 12.25 8.12
C THR A 579 13.97 13.57 8.84
N ILE A 580 12.75 13.67 9.34
CA ILE A 580 12.33 14.77 10.22
C ILE A 580 12.22 14.22 11.64
N LEU A 581 12.98 14.81 12.56
CA LEU A 581 12.89 14.57 13.99
C LEU A 581 12.08 15.69 14.63
N GLU A 582 10.97 15.35 15.26
CA GLU A 582 10.06 16.29 15.92
C GLU A 582 10.81 17.23 16.88
N GLY A 583 10.55 18.53 16.76
CA GLY A 583 11.18 19.58 17.56
C GLY A 583 12.64 19.88 17.23
N THR A 584 13.26 19.12 16.31
CA THR A 584 14.66 19.31 15.88
C THR A 584 14.76 19.75 14.42
N GLY A 585 13.90 19.19 13.55
CA GLY A 585 13.85 19.49 12.13
C GLY A 585 14.45 18.39 11.25
N ILE A 586 14.80 18.74 10.02
CA ILE A 586 15.40 17.80 9.06
C ILE A 586 16.80 17.42 9.54
N ILE A 587 17.00 16.12 9.76
CA ILE A 587 18.32 15.55 10.06
C ILE A 587 18.86 14.88 8.80
N THR A 588 20.06 15.26 8.38
CA THR A 588 20.79 14.56 7.30
C THR A 588 21.62 13.44 7.91
N LYS A 589 21.45 12.21 7.39
CA LYS A 589 22.38 11.12 7.69
C LYS A 589 23.73 11.36 7.02
#